data_ffdac35bde240148ce81192f78b64a28
#
_entry.id   ffdac35bde240148ce81192f78b64a28
#
_cell.length_a   1.000
_cell.length_b   1.000
_cell.length_c   1.000
_cell.angle_alpha   90.00
_cell.angle_beta   90.00
_cell.angle_gamma   90.00
#
_symmetry.space_group_name_H-M   'P 1'
#
loop_
_entity.id
_entity.type
_entity.pdbx_description
1 polymer ?
#
loop_
_entity_poly.entity_id
_entity_poly.type
_entity_poly.pdbx_seq_one_letter_code
_entity_poly.pdbx_strand_id
1 'polypeptide(L)'
;ETQFSFCFTFEYIKQFFPFVPLPIFPNTVDEGRVGGGYDVQINGNIYFQFKIPVYFDLVSNFWRRDWDVFGHEYYKIKLDTDGYQFKLLKDLQAPGNEVYYATPEFHTSRDLATNYSSDNIVSNSGIFSLADLPAYRSGHHHLIYSPLHNWGQVFSEPTKVNKVKTINPFELFPEGKGELTIYEQAVRISKILMSQEYEISYRFEFNSNRPEQLVKEVYTALLTEYNTHWHPVISRQQRRR
;
A
#
# COMPACT_ATOMS: atom_id res chain seq x y z
N GLU A 1 6.22 -15.87 -3.60
CA GLU A 1 5.33 -14.74 -3.24
C GLU A 1 5.51 -14.35 -1.78
N THR A 2 5.31 -15.26 -0.82
CA THR A 2 5.37 -14.98 0.62
C THR A 2 6.69 -14.33 1.07
N GLN A 3 7.85 -14.80 0.58
CA GLN A 3 9.12 -14.17 0.93
C GLN A 3 9.24 -12.74 0.42
N PHE A 4 8.81 -12.49 -0.81
CA PHE A 4 8.81 -11.14 -1.38
C PHE A 4 7.86 -10.22 -0.61
N SER A 5 6.63 -10.67 -0.34
CA SER A 5 5.65 -9.86 0.38
C SER A 5 6.12 -9.47 1.78
N PHE A 6 6.75 -10.40 2.49
CA PHE A 6 7.36 -10.11 3.79
C PHE A 6 8.48 -9.06 3.69
N CYS A 7 9.45 -9.28 2.80
CA CYS A 7 10.59 -8.37 2.63
C CYS A 7 10.15 -6.98 2.19
N PHE A 8 9.22 -6.91 1.23
CA PHE A 8 8.65 -5.65 0.75
C PHE A 8 7.92 -4.90 1.88
N THR A 9 7.03 -5.58 2.60
CA THR A 9 6.25 -4.97 3.67
C THR A 9 7.14 -4.42 4.78
N PHE A 10 8.14 -5.20 5.19
CA PHE A 10 9.09 -4.79 6.22
C PHE A 10 9.88 -3.55 5.80
N GLU A 11 10.47 -3.57 4.60
CA GLU A 11 11.26 -2.46 4.08
C GLU A 11 10.37 -1.21 3.83
N TYR A 12 9.18 -1.40 3.27
CA TYR A 12 8.22 -0.33 3.04
C TYR A 12 7.86 0.40 4.34
N ILE A 13 7.52 -0.36 5.38
CA ILE A 13 7.22 0.22 6.69
C ILE A 13 8.44 0.95 7.25
N LYS A 14 9.63 0.35 7.18
CA LYS A 14 10.87 0.95 7.67
C LYS A 14 11.22 2.27 6.96
N GLN A 15 10.98 2.35 5.65
CA GLN A 15 11.32 3.53 4.85
C GLN A 15 10.32 4.67 5.01
N PHE A 16 9.02 4.35 5.02
CA PHE A 16 7.98 5.36 4.88
C PHE A 16 7.25 5.70 6.17
N PHE A 17 7.38 4.88 7.19
CA PHE A 17 6.73 5.16 8.47
C PHE A 17 7.78 5.44 9.56
N PRO A 18 7.74 6.61 10.20
CA PRO A 18 8.63 6.94 11.33
C PRO A 18 8.37 6.05 12.54
N PHE A 19 7.21 5.40 12.57
CA PHE A 19 6.78 4.43 13.56
C PHE A 19 6.27 3.20 12.83
N VAL A 20 6.58 2.02 13.33
CA VAL A 20 6.22 0.76 12.68
C VAL A 20 4.73 0.48 12.87
N PRO A 21 3.86 0.75 11.87
CA PRO A 21 2.48 0.29 11.94
C PRO A 21 2.47 -1.23 11.92
N LEU A 22 1.52 -1.84 12.63
CA LEU A 22 1.32 -3.28 12.53
C LEU A 22 0.72 -3.61 11.16
N PRO A 23 1.42 -4.36 10.29
CA PRO A 23 0.82 -4.83 9.05
C PRO A 23 -0.21 -5.91 9.35
N ILE A 24 -1.35 -5.85 8.68
CA ILE A 24 -2.41 -6.85 8.79
C ILE A 24 -2.32 -7.76 7.57
N PHE A 25 -2.04 -9.04 7.80
CA PHE A 25 -2.11 -10.09 6.79
C PHE A 25 -3.44 -10.81 6.97
N PRO A 26 -4.38 -10.72 6.01
CA PRO A 26 -5.65 -11.42 6.13
C PRO A 26 -5.40 -12.93 6.11
N ASN A 27 -6.22 -13.69 6.82
CA ASN A 27 -6.26 -15.12 6.63
C ASN A 27 -7.04 -15.45 5.33
N THR A 28 -6.93 -16.67 4.84
CA THR A 28 -7.57 -17.10 3.58
C THR A 28 -9.09 -16.92 3.56
N VAL A 29 -9.74 -16.95 4.72
CA VAL A 29 -11.20 -16.74 4.84
C VAL A 29 -11.54 -15.26 4.70
N ASP A 30 -10.75 -14.38 5.33
CA ASP A 30 -10.96 -12.94 5.29
C ASP A 30 -10.56 -12.37 3.92
N GLU A 31 -9.52 -12.93 3.29
CA GLU A 31 -9.12 -12.58 1.92
C GLU A 31 -10.25 -12.81 0.91
N GLY A 32 -11.06 -13.86 1.10
CA GLY A 32 -12.21 -14.18 0.26
C GLY A 32 -13.51 -13.44 0.59
N ARG A 33 -13.53 -12.51 1.55
CA ARG A 33 -14.74 -11.77 1.95
C ARG A 33 -14.79 -10.37 1.37
N VAL A 34 -15.96 -9.74 1.47
CA VAL A 34 -16.14 -8.32 1.17
C VAL A 34 -15.18 -7.50 2.05
N GLY A 35 -14.40 -6.62 1.41
CA GLY A 35 -13.31 -5.88 2.07
C GLY A 35 -11.96 -6.61 2.10
N GLY A 36 -11.88 -7.83 1.53
CA GLY A 36 -10.64 -8.59 1.36
C GLY A 36 -10.02 -8.43 -0.03
N GLY A 37 -9.34 -9.50 -0.49
CA GLY A 37 -8.70 -9.56 -1.82
C GLY A 37 -7.28 -9.00 -1.83
N TYR A 38 -6.78 -8.46 -0.73
CA TYR A 38 -5.41 -7.96 -0.56
C TYR A 38 -4.55 -8.96 0.24
N ASP A 39 -3.23 -8.85 0.09
CA ASP A 39 -2.27 -9.67 0.84
C ASP A 39 -1.78 -8.99 2.12
N VAL A 40 -1.71 -7.65 2.13
CA VAL A 40 -1.37 -6.88 3.32
C VAL A 40 -2.08 -5.53 3.34
N GLN A 41 -2.50 -5.14 4.54
CA GLN A 41 -3.00 -3.80 4.86
C GLN A 41 -2.00 -3.10 5.77
N ILE A 42 -1.67 -1.85 5.47
CA ILE A 42 -0.76 -1.02 6.26
C ILE A 42 -1.48 0.28 6.63
N ASN A 43 -1.39 0.66 7.89
CA ASN A 43 -1.93 1.92 8.42
C ASN A 43 -3.44 2.14 8.13
N GLY A 44 -4.20 1.07 8.04
CA GLY A 44 -5.66 1.10 7.93
C GLY A 44 -6.23 1.40 6.54
N ASN A 45 -5.47 2.06 5.64
CA ASN A 45 -5.97 2.51 4.35
C ASN A 45 -5.07 2.22 3.14
N ILE A 46 -3.89 1.62 3.34
CA ILE A 46 -2.98 1.23 2.28
C ILE A 46 -3.01 -0.29 2.14
N TYR A 47 -3.33 -0.77 0.96
CA TYR A 47 -3.52 -2.17 0.67
C TYR A 47 -2.63 -2.60 -0.48
N PHE A 48 -1.89 -3.70 -0.30
CA PHE A 48 -1.08 -4.31 -1.33
C PHE A 48 -1.59 -5.68 -1.69
N GLN A 49 -1.64 -5.94 -2.99
CA GLN A 49 -1.73 -7.26 -3.59
C GLN A 49 -0.41 -7.56 -4.25
N PHE A 50 0.25 -8.61 -3.82
CA PHE A 50 1.53 -9.02 -4.38
C PHE A 50 1.32 -9.92 -5.60
N LYS A 51 2.18 -9.75 -6.59
CA LYS A 51 2.21 -10.60 -7.78
C LYS A 51 3.65 -10.95 -8.13
N ILE A 52 3.91 -12.23 -8.34
CA ILE A 52 5.21 -12.68 -8.84
C ILE A 52 5.18 -12.70 -10.35
N PRO A 53 6.08 -12.00 -11.02
CA PRO A 53 6.09 -11.88 -12.46
C PRO A 53 6.77 -13.09 -13.11
N VAL A 54 6.47 -13.26 -14.39
CA VAL A 54 7.29 -14.03 -15.31
C VAL A 54 8.29 -13.09 -15.98
N TYR A 55 9.56 -13.46 -16.00
CA TYR A 55 10.63 -12.73 -16.66
C TYR A 55 10.81 -13.21 -18.10
N PHE A 56 11.00 -12.28 -19.01
CA PHE A 56 11.24 -12.51 -20.45
C PHE A 56 12.52 -11.81 -20.87
N ASP A 57 13.52 -12.60 -21.22
CA ASP A 57 14.84 -12.15 -21.66
C ASP A 57 15.10 -12.36 -23.17
N LEU A 58 14.20 -13.06 -23.84
CA LEU A 58 14.31 -13.39 -25.25
C LEU A 58 13.05 -13.04 -26.04
N VAL A 59 13.24 -12.58 -27.26
CA VAL A 59 12.15 -12.37 -28.19
C VAL A 59 11.56 -13.72 -28.62
N SER A 60 10.23 -13.84 -28.51
CA SER A 60 9.47 -14.98 -28.98
C SER A 60 8.39 -14.52 -29.96
N ASN A 61 8.14 -15.29 -31.00
CA ASN A 61 7.06 -14.99 -31.95
C ASN A 61 5.70 -14.93 -31.28
N PHE A 62 5.51 -15.71 -30.24
CA PHE A 62 4.25 -15.75 -29.46
C PHE A 62 4.04 -14.48 -28.62
N TRP A 63 5.13 -13.87 -28.12
CA TRP A 63 5.10 -12.67 -27.29
C TRP A 63 5.71 -11.45 -27.98
N ARG A 64 5.78 -11.47 -29.32
CA ARG A 64 6.40 -10.41 -30.11
C ARG A 64 5.82 -9.04 -29.80
N ARG A 65 4.51 -8.96 -29.68
CA ARG A 65 3.81 -7.71 -29.35
C ARG A 65 4.21 -7.12 -28.01
N ASP A 66 4.39 -7.95 -26.98
CA ASP A 66 4.84 -7.52 -25.66
C ASP A 66 6.29 -7.05 -25.72
N TRP A 67 7.15 -7.80 -26.44
CA TRP A 67 8.54 -7.44 -26.64
C TRP A 67 8.72 -6.11 -27.37
N ASP A 68 7.96 -5.85 -28.41
CA ASP A 68 8.05 -4.64 -29.23
C ASP A 68 7.73 -3.35 -28.45
N VAL A 69 7.13 -3.47 -27.24
CA VAL A 69 6.87 -2.32 -26.36
C VAL A 69 8.17 -1.73 -25.80
N PHE A 70 9.09 -2.59 -25.39
CA PHE A 70 10.33 -2.18 -24.72
C PHE A 70 11.59 -2.40 -25.59
N GLY A 71 11.57 -3.42 -26.45
CA GLY A 71 12.73 -3.81 -27.26
C GLY A 71 13.84 -4.52 -26.49
N HIS A 72 13.61 -4.83 -25.23
CA HIS A 72 14.54 -5.50 -24.32
C HIS A 72 13.78 -6.35 -23.30
N GLU A 73 14.49 -6.95 -22.34
CA GLU A 73 13.92 -7.78 -21.27
C GLU A 73 12.84 -7.04 -20.45
N TYR A 74 11.82 -7.79 -20.06
CA TYR A 74 10.69 -7.26 -19.32
C TYR A 74 10.09 -8.30 -18.36
N TYR A 75 9.26 -7.81 -17.46
CA TYR A 75 8.47 -8.59 -16.53
C TYR A 75 6.98 -8.54 -16.90
N LYS A 76 6.26 -9.62 -16.61
CA LYS A 76 4.85 -9.76 -16.92
C LYS A 76 4.08 -10.35 -15.77
N ILE A 77 3.02 -9.68 -15.34
CA ILE A 77 2.04 -10.21 -14.39
C ILE A 77 0.68 -10.43 -15.06
N LYS A 78 0.00 -11.49 -14.66
CA LYS A 78 -1.37 -11.75 -15.05
C LYS A 78 -2.31 -10.91 -14.18
N LEU A 79 -3.26 -10.23 -14.82
CA LEU A 79 -4.38 -9.54 -14.19
C LEU A 79 -5.65 -10.37 -14.45
N ASP A 80 -6.16 -11.02 -13.43
CA ASP A 80 -7.40 -11.83 -13.53
C ASP A 80 -8.60 -10.93 -13.19
N THR A 81 -9.00 -10.14 -14.18
CA THR A 81 -10.03 -9.11 -14.00
C THR A 81 -11.44 -9.68 -13.86
N ASP A 82 -11.65 -10.95 -14.26
CA ASP A 82 -12.90 -11.68 -14.04
C ASP A 82 -12.91 -12.39 -12.68
N GLY A 83 -11.73 -12.48 -12.05
CA GLY A 83 -11.56 -13.14 -10.77
C GLY A 83 -12.25 -12.40 -9.63
N TYR A 84 -12.77 -13.17 -8.68
CA TYR A 84 -13.42 -12.63 -7.49
C TYR A 84 -12.49 -11.70 -6.69
N GLN A 85 -11.20 -12.05 -6.62
CA GLN A 85 -10.18 -11.22 -5.94
C GLN A 85 -10.07 -9.81 -6.54
N PHE A 86 -10.05 -9.68 -7.87
CA PHE A 86 -9.97 -8.38 -8.53
C PHE A 86 -11.20 -7.51 -8.21
N LYS A 87 -12.38 -8.13 -8.18
CA LYS A 87 -13.62 -7.44 -7.79
C LYS A 87 -13.54 -6.93 -6.36
N LEU A 88 -13.08 -7.77 -5.42
CA LEU A 88 -12.91 -7.36 -4.02
C LEU A 88 -11.94 -6.19 -3.88
N LEU A 89 -10.81 -6.21 -4.62
CA LEU A 89 -9.85 -5.09 -4.63
C LEU A 89 -10.48 -3.81 -5.19
N LYS A 90 -11.31 -3.91 -6.22
CA LYS A 90 -12.05 -2.75 -6.77
C LYS A 90 -13.08 -2.21 -5.78
N ASP A 91 -13.80 -3.08 -5.09
CA ASP A 91 -14.75 -2.69 -4.05
C ASP A 91 -14.03 -2.04 -2.85
N LEU A 92 -12.80 -2.49 -2.53
CA LEU A 92 -11.96 -1.93 -1.49
C LEU A 92 -11.44 -0.53 -1.86
N GLN A 93 -11.35 -0.22 -3.16
CA GLN A 93 -10.91 1.08 -3.68
C GLN A 93 -11.97 2.18 -3.45
N ALA A 94 -12.47 2.31 -2.24
CA ALA A 94 -13.38 3.36 -1.82
C ALA A 94 -12.63 4.69 -1.58
N PRO A 95 -13.32 5.83 -1.46
CA PRO A 95 -12.69 7.09 -1.10
C PRO A 95 -11.84 6.97 0.17
N GLY A 96 -10.56 7.32 0.07
CA GLY A 96 -9.60 7.27 1.18
C GLY A 96 -8.80 5.98 1.29
N ASN A 97 -9.08 4.95 0.49
CA ASN A 97 -8.27 3.73 0.41
C ASN A 97 -7.36 3.73 -0.82
N GLU A 98 -6.13 3.35 -0.60
CA GLU A 98 -5.09 3.21 -1.61
C GLU A 98 -4.79 1.73 -1.84
N VAL A 99 -5.09 1.24 -3.03
CA VAL A 99 -4.94 -0.18 -3.39
C VAL A 99 -3.91 -0.31 -4.50
N TYR A 100 -2.91 -1.16 -4.28
CA TYR A 100 -1.77 -1.31 -5.18
C TYR A 100 -1.47 -2.77 -5.51
N TYR A 101 -1.03 -3.01 -6.74
CA TYR A 101 -0.22 -4.17 -7.06
C TYR A 101 1.25 -3.86 -6.80
N ALA A 102 1.94 -4.74 -6.06
CA ALA A 102 3.38 -4.68 -5.89
C ALA A 102 4.02 -5.96 -6.43
N THR A 103 5.06 -5.80 -7.23
CA THR A 103 5.70 -6.89 -7.96
C THR A 103 7.21 -6.65 -8.08
N PRO A 104 8.09 -7.67 -7.89
CA PRO A 104 9.52 -7.47 -7.97
C PRO A 104 9.98 -7.16 -9.39
N GLU A 105 11.04 -6.36 -9.52
CA GLU A 105 11.80 -6.12 -10.75
C GLU A 105 13.07 -6.98 -10.81
N PHE A 106 13.01 -8.12 -10.18
CA PHE A 106 14.02 -9.18 -10.15
C PHE A 106 13.32 -10.55 -10.09
N HIS A 107 14.02 -11.63 -10.44
CA HIS A 107 13.36 -12.92 -10.65
C HIS A 107 14.07 -14.10 -10.01
N THR A 108 15.24 -13.89 -9.36
CA THR A 108 15.96 -14.99 -8.69
C THR A 108 15.93 -14.84 -7.18
N SER A 109 16.04 -15.97 -6.46
CA SER A 109 16.19 -15.95 -5.00
C SER A 109 17.47 -15.23 -4.55
N ARG A 110 18.52 -15.24 -5.39
CA ARG A 110 19.77 -14.53 -5.13
C ARG A 110 19.54 -13.01 -5.19
N ASP A 111 18.78 -12.54 -6.17
CA ASP A 111 18.46 -11.12 -6.29
C ASP A 111 17.60 -10.67 -5.11
N LEU A 112 16.63 -11.49 -4.70
CA LEU A 112 15.83 -11.21 -3.51
C LEU A 112 16.72 -11.04 -2.27
N ALA A 113 17.66 -11.98 -2.05
CA ALA A 113 18.58 -11.91 -0.90
C ALA A 113 19.50 -10.68 -0.97
N THR A 114 20.01 -10.34 -2.15
CA THR A 114 20.86 -9.17 -2.38
C THR A 114 20.09 -7.87 -2.11
N ASN A 115 18.89 -7.75 -2.68
CA ASN A 115 18.05 -6.56 -2.49
C ASN A 115 17.63 -6.40 -1.03
N TYR A 116 17.27 -7.50 -0.36
CA TYR A 116 16.92 -7.47 1.07
C TYR A 116 18.08 -7.02 1.95
N SER A 117 19.30 -7.54 1.72
CA SER A 117 20.46 -7.14 2.50
C SER A 117 20.90 -5.69 2.29
N SER A 118 20.47 -5.08 1.19
CA SER A 118 20.83 -3.71 0.80
C SER A 118 19.68 -2.70 0.99
N ASP A 119 18.57 -3.10 1.62
CA ASP A 119 17.35 -2.27 1.77
C ASP A 119 16.84 -1.71 0.41
N ASN A 120 16.81 -2.53 -0.63
CA ASN A 120 16.47 -2.16 -2.00
C ASN A 120 15.29 -2.95 -2.59
N ILE A 121 14.51 -3.65 -1.77
CA ILE A 121 13.35 -4.42 -2.24
C ILE A 121 12.28 -3.47 -2.81
N VAL A 122 11.93 -2.43 -2.06
CA VAL A 122 10.90 -1.46 -2.48
C VAL A 122 11.34 -0.68 -3.71
N SER A 123 12.61 -0.22 -3.74
CA SER A 123 13.16 0.54 -4.88
C SER A 123 13.29 -0.29 -6.16
N ASN A 124 13.44 -1.61 -6.04
CA ASN A 124 13.48 -2.56 -7.14
C ASN A 124 12.15 -3.34 -7.27
N SER A 125 11.04 -2.64 -7.06
CA SER A 125 9.68 -3.15 -7.25
C SER A 125 8.85 -2.22 -8.12
N GLY A 126 8.07 -2.80 -9.02
CA GLY A 126 7.00 -2.10 -9.72
C GLY A 126 5.79 -2.01 -8.81
N ILE A 127 5.35 -0.79 -8.49
CA ILE A 127 4.14 -0.53 -7.72
C ILE A 127 3.15 0.17 -8.64
N PHE A 128 1.95 -0.39 -8.81
CA PHE A 128 0.93 0.11 -9.72
C PHE A 128 -0.38 0.35 -8.97
N SER A 129 -0.90 1.58 -9.05
CA SER A 129 -2.19 1.89 -8.46
C SER A 129 -3.32 1.15 -9.17
N LEU A 130 -4.22 0.55 -8.42
CA LEU A 130 -5.42 -0.06 -8.98
C LEU A 130 -6.36 0.99 -9.60
N ALA A 131 -6.26 2.26 -9.16
CA ALA A 131 -7.02 3.38 -9.71
C ALA A 131 -6.64 3.69 -11.16
N ASP A 132 -5.34 3.54 -11.48
CA ASP A 132 -4.80 3.85 -12.81
C ASP A 132 -5.02 2.72 -13.81
N LEU A 133 -5.45 1.55 -13.34
CA LEU A 133 -5.79 0.45 -14.23
C LEU A 133 -7.13 0.74 -14.91
N PRO A 134 -7.21 0.61 -16.24
CA PRO A 134 -8.45 0.85 -16.97
C PRO A 134 -9.58 -0.09 -16.51
N ALA A 135 -10.81 0.37 -16.70
CA ALA A 135 -11.97 -0.49 -16.51
C ALA A 135 -11.97 -1.55 -17.62
N TYR A 136 -11.60 -2.77 -17.26
CA TYR A 136 -11.57 -3.87 -18.22
C TYR A 136 -12.95 -4.43 -18.49
N ARG A 137 -13.20 -4.77 -19.76
CA ARG A 137 -14.20 -5.78 -20.10
C ARG A 137 -13.65 -7.13 -19.64
N SER A 138 -14.54 -8.09 -19.42
CA SER A 138 -14.18 -9.46 -19.05
C SER A 138 -13.08 -10.03 -19.96
N GLY A 139 -12.09 -10.72 -19.41
CA GLY A 139 -11.03 -11.36 -20.16
C GLY A 139 -9.70 -11.50 -19.43
N HIS A 140 -8.76 -12.13 -20.13
CA HIS A 140 -7.40 -12.30 -19.64
C HIS A 140 -6.57 -11.07 -19.99
N HIS A 141 -6.24 -10.29 -18.98
CA HIS A 141 -5.36 -9.14 -19.10
C HIS A 141 -4.00 -9.44 -18.50
N HIS A 142 -2.99 -8.70 -18.94
CA HIS A 142 -1.68 -8.75 -18.32
C HIS A 142 -1.05 -7.37 -18.35
N LEU A 143 -0.18 -7.12 -17.39
CA LEU A 143 0.64 -5.92 -17.29
C LEU A 143 2.08 -6.34 -17.53
N ILE A 144 2.74 -5.64 -18.47
CA ILE A 144 4.18 -5.76 -18.68
C ILE A 144 4.88 -4.49 -18.17
N TYR A 145 6.09 -4.65 -17.66
CA TYR A 145 6.89 -3.53 -17.15
C TYR A 145 8.39 -3.88 -17.20
N SER A 146 9.23 -2.86 -17.15
CA SER A 146 10.68 -3.03 -17.14
C SER A 146 11.31 -2.13 -16.07
N PRO A 147 12.42 -2.54 -15.42
CA PRO A 147 13.16 -1.71 -14.47
C PRO A 147 13.66 -0.39 -15.07
N LEU A 148 13.90 -0.37 -16.40
CA LEU A 148 14.42 0.79 -17.09
C LEU A 148 13.37 1.89 -17.32
N HIS A 149 12.09 1.60 -17.05
CA HIS A 149 10.99 2.53 -17.28
C HIS A 149 10.17 2.77 -16.01
N ASN A 150 9.68 3.99 -15.85
CA ASN A 150 8.77 4.34 -14.75
C ASN A 150 7.28 4.08 -15.07
N TRP A 151 7.02 3.24 -16.06
CA TRP A 151 5.68 2.86 -16.49
C TRP A 151 5.63 1.39 -16.91
N GLY A 152 4.44 0.85 -16.92
CA GLY A 152 4.11 -0.43 -17.54
C GLY A 152 3.01 -0.27 -18.59
N GLN A 153 2.73 -1.33 -19.32
CA GLN A 153 1.65 -1.36 -20.29
C GLN A 153 0.72 -2.54 -20.05
N VAL A 154 -0.54 -2.24 -19.97
CA VAL A 154 -1.58 -3.25 -19.86
C VAL A 154 -2.04 -3.66 -21.24
N PHE A 155 -2.24 -4.95 -21.44
CA PHE A 155 -2.94 -5.58 -22.57
C PHE A 155 -4.20 -6.28 -22.01
N SER A 156 -5.34 -6.31 -22.65
CA SER A 156 -5.73 -6.41 -24.06
C SER A 156 -5.86 -5.07 -24.82
N GLU A 157 -6.17 -3.98 -24.14
CA GLU A 157 -6.14 -2.64 -24.77
C GLU A 157 -4.86 -1.95 -24.32
N PRO A 158 -3.92 -1.66 -25.26
CA PRO A 158 -2.62 -1.11 -24.87
C PRO A 158 -2.78 0.21 -24.12
N THR A 159 -2.69 0.16 -22.81
CA THR A 159 -2.80 1.35 -21.94
C THR A 159 -1.55 1.46 -21.10
N LYS A 160 -0.90 2.61 -21.14
CA LYS A 160 0.22 2.92 -20.25
C LYS A 160 -0.28 3.22 -18.85
N VAL A 161 0.38 2.63 -17.87
CA VAL A 161 0.15 2.86 -16.45
C VAL A 161 1.48 3.25 -15.79
N ASN A 162 1.48 4.31 -15.01
CA ASN A 162 2.70 4.75 -14.35
C ASN A 162 3.01 3.88 -13.14
N LYS A 163 4.29 3.62 -12.90
CA LYS A 163 4.74 3.13 -11.60
C LYS A 163 4.59 4.26 -10.57
N VAL A 164 4.09 3.92 -9.43
CA VAL A 164 4.08 4.83 -8.29
C VAL A 164 5.51 4.89 -7.75
N LYS A 165 6.16 6.05 -7.87
CA LYS A 165 7.58 6.22 -7.48
C LYS A 165 7.77 6.25 -5.98
N THR A 166 6.79 6.77 -5.28
CA THR A 166 6.77 6.88 -3.82
C THR A 166 5.31 6.91 -3.39
N ILE A 167 4.91 5.91 -2.64
CA ILE A 167 3.69 6.02 -1.85
C ILE A 167 4.14 6.70 -0.57
N ASN A 168 4.15 8.03 -0.57
CA ASN A 168 4.36 8.75 0.65
C ASN A 168 3.03 8.75 1.42
N PRO A 169 2.87 7.97 2.49
CA PRO A 169 1.63 7.91 3.23
C PRO A 169 1.22 9.28 3.79
N PHE A 170 2.14 10.25 3.82
CA PHE A 170 1.86 11.63 4.24
C PHE A 170 1.31 12.51 3.11
N GLU A 171 1.47 12.12 1.84
CA GLU A 171 0.83 12.77 0.69
C GLU A 171 -0.63 12.35 0.53
N LEU A 172 -1.02 11.22 1.14
CA LEU A 172 -2.39 10.73 1.18
C LEU A 172 -3.33 11.53 2.11
N PHE A 173 -2.78 12.49 2.85
CA PHE A 173 -3.57 13.46 3.61
C PHE A 173 -3.53 14.84 2.92
N PRO A 174 -4.29 15.05 1.82
CA PRO A 174 -4.15 16.24 0.97
C PRO A 174 -4.60 17.55 1.62
N GLU A 175 -5.12 17.53 2.82
CA GLU A 175 -5.58 18.74 3.51
C GLU A 175 -4.73 19.07 4.73
N GLY A 176 -3.65 19.80 4.47
CA GLY A 176 -2.89 20.42 5.53
C GLY A 176 -1.53 20.89 5.05
N LYS A 177 -1.48 22.06 4.43
CA LYS A 177 -0.25 22.85 4.33
C LYS A 177 0.19 23.27 5.74
N GLY A 178 0.68 22.33 6.51
CA GLY A 178 1.15 22.52 7.87
C GLY A 178 1.20 21.17 8.56
N GLU A 179 2.38 20.80 9.01
CA GLU A 179 2.56 19.60 9.83
C GLU A 179 1.72 19.74 11.09
N LEU A 180 0.72 18.88 11.25
CA LEU A 180 -0.09 18.86 12.45
C LEU A 180 0.79 18.55 13.66
N THR A 181 0.63 19.32 14.70
CA THR A 181 1.23 18.99 16.00
C THR A 181 0.62 17.69 16.53
N ILE A 182 1.32 17.02 17.44
CA ILE A 182 0.80 15.82 18.12
C ILE A 182 -0.59 16.09 18.72
N TYR A 183 -0.77 17.27 19.28
CA TYR A 183 -2.04 17.71 19.82
C TYR A 183 -3.15 17.81 18.77
N GLU A 184 -2.88 18.42 17.61
CA GLU A 184 -3.85 18.54 16.52
C GLU A 184 -4.23 17.18 15.94
N GLN A 185 -3.26 16.25 15.87
CA GLN A 185 -3.54 14.85 15.52
C GLN A 185 -4.46 14.20 16.55
N ALA A 186 -4.17 14.36 17.85
CA ALA A 186 -5.01 13.85 18.94
C ALA A 186 -6.43 14.43 18.89
N VAL A 187 -6.58 15.74 18.63
CA VAL A 187 -7.90 16.38 18.45
C VAL A 187 -8.68 15.79 17.28
N ARG A 188 -8.03 15.49 16.15
CA ARG A 188 -8.71 14.87 15.02
C ARG A 188 -9.17 13.45 15.34
N ILE A 189 -8.29 12.65 15.93
CA ILE A 189 -8.61 11.27 16.31
C ILE A 189 -9.72 11.25 17.36
N SER A 190 -9.66 12.09 18.39
CA SER A 190 -10.70 12.14 19.41
C SER A 190 -12.09 12.46 18.81
N LYS A 191 -12.16 13.37 17.84
CA LYS A 191 -13.42 13.67 17.14
C LYS A 191 -13.97 12.47 16.39
N ILE A 192 -13.09 11.69 15.73
CA ILE A 192 -13.47 10.44 15.03
C ILE A 192 -14.00 9.42 16.04
N LEU A 193 -13.27 9.19 17.13
CA LEU A 193 -13.68 8.26 18.18
C LEU A 193 -15.02 8.64 18.81
N MET A 194 -15.22 9.92 19.07
CA MET A 194 -16.50 10.43 19.63
C MET A 194 -17.67 10.34 18.63
N SER A 195 -17.41 10.35 17.33
CA SER A 195 -18.46 10.28 16.31
C SER A 195 -18.92 8.85 15.99
N GLN A 196 -18.10 7.85 16.28
CA GLN A 196 -18.36 6.47 15.84
C GLN A 196 -19.03 5.58 16.89
N GLU A 197 -18.79 5.80 18.18
CA GLU A 197 -19.36 4.94 19.22
C GLU A 197 -19.71 5.71 20.50
N TYR A 198 -20.99 5.63 20.87
CA TYR A 198 -21.52 6.24 22.09
C TYR A 198 -20.86 5.71 23.37
N GLU A 199 -20.39 4.44 23.37
CA GLU A 199 -19.75 3.81 24.54
C GLU A 199 -18.36 4.34 24.84
N ILE A 200 -17.59 4.76 23.82
CA ILE A 200 -16.23 5.29 24.02
C ILE A 200 -16.26 6.64 24.70
N SER A 201 -17.24 7.48 24.39
CA SER A 201 -17.38 8.80 25.02
C SER A 201 -17.66 8.73 26.52
N TYR A 202 -18.16 7.62 27.05
CA TYR A 202 -18.38 7.41 28.49
C TYR A 202 -17.12 6.96 29.25
N ARG A 203 -16.16 6.34 28.56
CA ARG A 203 -14.94 5.80 29.18
C ARG A 203 -13.76 6.78 29.16
N PHE A 204 -13.74 7.70 28.20
CA PHE A 204 -12.64 8.61 27.98
C PHE A 204 -13.11 10.07 27.93
N GLU A 205 -12.57 10.91 28.82
CA GLU A 205 -12.81 12.34 28.79
C GLU A 205 -11.83 13.02 27.83
N PHE A 206 -12.15 13.05 26.54
CA PHE A 206 -11.33 13.77 25.56
C PHE A 206 -11.39 15.28 25.77
N ASN A 207 -10.60 15.78 26.70
CA ASN A 207 -10.57 17.21 27.04
C ASN A 207 -9.54 17.96 26.21
N SER A 208 -10.01 18.69 25.19
CA SER A 208 -9.16 19.50 24.31
C SER A 208 -8.43 20.66 25.00
N ASN A 209 -8.83 21.03 26.21
CA ASN A 209 -8.16 22.10 26.97
C ASN A 209 -6.91 21.60 27.74
N ARG A 210 -6.65 20.29 27.73
CA ARG A 210 -5.49 19.65 28.36
C ARG A 210 -4.72 18.81 27.36
N PRO A 211 -3.80 19.41 26.60
CA PRO A 211 -3.13 18.75 25.47
C PRO A 211 -2.46 17.43 25.80
N GLU A 212 -1.69 17.38 26.89
CA GLU A 212 -0.96 16.17 27.28
C GLU A 212 -1.92 15.04 27.71
N GLN A 213 -2.99 15.39 28.40
CA GLN A 213 -4.01 14.44 28.85
C GLN A 213 -4.77 13.91 27.63
N LEU A 214 -5.17 14.77 26.70
CA LEU A 214 -5.84 14.36 25.45
C LEU A 214 -5.01 13.37 24.65
N VAL A 215 -3.71 13.65 24.46
CA VAL A 215 -2.80 12.74 23.75
C VAL A 215 -2.75 11.37 24.42
N LYS A 216 -2.65 11.33 25.75
CA LYS A 216 -2.61 10.11 26.53
C LYS A 216 -3.94 9.34 26.44
N GLU A 217 -5.08 10.01 26.53
CA GLU A 217 -6.40 9.40 26.45
C GLU A 217 -6.69 8.85 25.07
N VAL A 218 -6.35 9.57 24.00
CA VAL A 218 -6.48 9.06 22.63
C VAL A 218 -5.61 7.83 22.42
N TYR A 219 -4.36 7.84 22.88
CA TYR A 219 -3.50 6.67 22.84
C TYR A 219 -4.11 5.47 23.58
N THR A 220 -4.60 5.70 24.81
CA THR A 220 -5.19 4.65 25.63
C THR A 220 -6.46 4.10 24.99
N ALA A 221 -7.34 4.96 24.47
CA ALA A 221 -8.56 4.53 23.80
C ALA A 221 -8.27 3.67 22.56
N LEU A 222 -7.33 4.09 21.72
CA LEU A 222 -6.93 3.32 20.54
C LEU A 222 -6.33 1.96 20.93
N LEU A 223 -5.50 1.93 21.96
CA LEU A 223 -4.89 0.69 22.41
C LEU A 223 -5.91 -0.28 23.04
N THR A 224 -6.79 0.22 23.90
CA THR A 224 -7.71 -0.65 24.67
C THR A 224 -8.94 -1.08 23.90
N GLU A 225 -9.53 -0.19 23.10
CA GLU A 225 -10.78 -0.47 22.39
C GLU A 225 -10.54 -1.05 20.98
N TYR A 226 -9.43 -0.65 20.33
CA TYR A 226 -9.14 -1.07 18.95
C TYR A 226 -7.87 -1.91 18.81
N ASN A 227 -7.18 -2.22 19.92
CA ASN A 227 -5.88 -2.90 19.91
C ASN A 227 -4.89 -2.24 18.91
N THR A 228 -4.94 -0.91 18.81
CA THR A 228 -4.17 -0.12 17.84
C THR A 228 -3.19 0.78 18.58
N HIS A 229 -1.90 0.67 18.23
CA HIS A 229 -0.88 1.60 18.71
C HIS A 229 -0.89 2.88 17.85
N TRP A 230 -1.22 4.00 18.46
CA TRP A 230 -1.08 5.29 17.80
C TRP A 230 0.31 5.87 18.04
N HIS A 231 0.96 6.19 16.95
CA HIS A 231 2.25 6.84 16.95
C HIS A 231 2.11 8.23 16.29
N PRO A 232 2.16 9.32 17.08
CA PRO A 232 2.02 10.65 16.53
C PRO A 232 3.19 10.98 15.59
N VAL A 233 2.88 11.56 14.44
CA VAL A 233 3.88 12.00 13.47
C VAL A 233 4.55 13.28 13.99
N ILE A 234 5.85 13.21 14.24
CA ILE A 234 6.65 14.36 14.67
C ILE A 234 7.53 14.81 13.51
N SER A 235 7.31 16.03 13.02
CA SER A 235 8.13 16.56 11.96
C SER A 235 9.59 16.77 12.39
N ARG A 236 10.52 16.71 11.43
CA ARG A 236 11.95 16.95 11.69
C ARG A 236 12.25 18.36 12.20
N GLN A 237 11.37 19.35 11.96
CA GLN A 237 11.57 20.71 12.41
C GLN A 237 11.32 20.90 13.92
N GLN A 238 10.47 20.07 14.53
CA GLN A 238 10.19 20.12 15.97
C GLN A 238 11.31 19.52 16.83
N ARG A 239 12.26 18.77 16.24
CA ARG A 239 13.43 18.21 16.98
C ARG A 239 14.55 19.21 17.24
N ARG A 240 14.46 20.47 16.78
CA ARG A 240 15.50 21.49 16.89
C ARG A 240 15.14 22.67 17.83
N ARG A 241 14.14 22.50 18.69
CA ARG A 241 13.82 23.51 19.72
C ARG A 241 13.94 22.93 21.12
#